data_0f9f4e23b6140776e97d560cd788f2d9
#
_entry.id   0f9f4e23b6140776e97d560cd788f2d9
#
_cell.length_a   1.000
_cell.length_b   1.000
_cell.length_c   1.000
_cell.angle_alpha   90.00
_cell.angle_beta   90.00
_cell.angle_gamma   90.00
#
_symmetry.space_group_name_H-M   'P 1'
#
loop_
_entity.id
_entity.type
_entity.pdbx_description
1 polymer ?
#
loop_
_entity_poly.entity_id
_entity_poly.type
_entity_poly.pdbx_seq_one_letter_code
_entity_poly.pdbx_strand_id
1 'polypeptide(L)'
;MNQKDKERKEQVVHIINIPDDYRLVVDDQEGVDDPYHLLWWEHKADEERTIQITLNRHTGSLIDFRIEDEKAFSSSEKAIEDNQAREIANTFLKKYTKEGSEFYTYVIVKGDKHGWKEVNYMQEVNGYPLPNTGCVVQVHPSGNVVDFHYNGQKAIEKKPSWPNEIVEENVVLENLKARQDMRLVFVDLTYSSCGYENREEVKGYHLVYEPEPSHACIDASTGKDLYGPEHYKLPPTVVVEKIEEGNRQDDIFELFDWDKESFAKVDETENDNEIRMKFVLKEELQKQKEEKNPYLMNEFFKKHLPMLKYNNLVSVTIDKLTNELTGFIKLTDDKEVKQILPREECLQKALQFLEQVIPDITQYLRLWGGT
;
A
#
# COMPACT_ATOMS: atom_id res chain seq x y z
N MET A 1 -22.20 1.53 23.58
CA MET A 1 -21.23 2.66 23.59
C MET A 1 -20.99 3.05 25.04
N ASN A 2 -19.77 2.89 25.53
CA ASN A 2 -19.48 3.37 26.89
C ASN A 2 -19.39 4.91 26.85
N GLN A 3 -19.61 5.55 28.01
CA GLN A 3 -19.65 7.01 28.11
C GLN A 3 -18.36 7.70 27.64
N LYS A 4 -17.24 7.01 27.81
CA LYS A 4 -15.90 7.47 27.43
C LYS A 4 -15.70 7.55 25.90
N ASP A 5 -16.28 6.61 25.15
CA ASP A 5 -16.19 6.60 23.69
C ASP A 5 -17.08 7.70 23.07
N LYS A 6 -18.23 7.97 23.72
CA LYS A 6 -19.12 9.07 23.34
C LYS A 6 -18.44 10.43 23.52
N GLU A 7 -17.83 10.65 24.67
CA GLU A 7 -17.10 11.88 24.98
C GLU A 7 -15.93 12.10 24.01
N ARG A 8 -15.20 11.04 23.63
CA ARG A 8 -14.08 11.10 22.66
C ARG A 8 -14.55 11.47 21.25
N LYS A 9 -15.62 10.80 20.78
CA LYS A 9 -16.23 11.11 19.50
C LYS A 9 -16.68 12.56 19.42
N GLU A 10 -17.39 13.03 20.46
CA GLU A 10 -17.85 14.41 20.55
C GLU A 10 -16.68 15.40 20.56
N GLN A 11 -15.59 15.09 21.26
CA GLN A 11 -14.37 15.91 21.23
C GLN A 11 -13.78 16.03 19.83
N VAL A 12 -13.59 14.92 19.13
CA VAL A 12 -12.98 14.93 17.78
C VAL A 12 -13.89 15.63 16.78
N VAL A 13 -15.17 15.32 16.76
CA VAL A 13 -16.15 15.97 15.88
C VAL A 13 -16.20 17.48 16.14
N HIS A 14 -16.18 17.91 17.40
CA HIS A 14 -16.16 19.32 17.76
C HIS A 14 -14.87 20.03 17.33
N ILE A 15 -13.73 19.35 17.42
CA ILE A 15 -12.43 19.93 17.10
C ILE A 15 -12.23 20.04 15.58
N ILE A 16 -12.64 19.01 14.81
CA ILE A 16 -12.50 18.98 13.33
C ILE A 16 -13.58 19.84 12.66
N ASN A 17 -14.65 20.19 13.41
CA ASN A 17 -15.75 21.02 12.91
C ASN A 17 -16.36 20.46 11.62
N ILE A 18 -16.85 19.20 11.70
CA ILE A 18 -17.54 18.55 10.58
C ILE A 18 -18.72 19.41 10.13
N PRO A 19 -18.82 19.79 8.86
CA PRO A 19 -19.90 20.63 8.37
C PRO A 19 -21.27 19.94 8.47
N ASP A 20 -22.33 20.72 8.65
CA ASP A 20 -23.70 20.21 8.83
C ASP A 20 -24.26 19.51 7.57
N ASP A 21 -23.69 19.75 6.40
CA ASP A 21 -24.05 19.10 5.14
C ASP A 21 -23.44 17.70 4.97
N TYR A 22 -22.67 17.23 5.94
CA TYR A 22 -22.20 15.84 6.03
C TYR A 22 -23.08 15.02 6.96
N ARG A 23 -23.21 13.73 6.63
CA ARG A 23 -23.88 12.72 7.49
C ARG A 23 -22.86 11.64 7.88
N LEU A 24 -22.91 11.21 9.13
CA LEU A 24 -22.13 10.07 9.60
C LEU A 24 -22.71 8.79 8.99
N VAL A 25 -21.90 8.04 8.25
CA VAL A 25 -22.29 6.78 7.59
C VAL A 25 -21.63 5.56 8.21
N VAL A 26 -20.45 5.74 8.81
CA VAL A 26 -19.76 4.68 9.54
C VAL A 26 -19.36 5.18 10.92
N ASP A 27 -19.69 4.37 11.91
CA ASP A 27 -19.21 4.48 13.28
C ASP A 27 -18.88 3.06 13.73
N ASP A 28 -17.63 2.65 13.48
CA ASP A 28 -17.15 1.31 13.76
C ASP A 28 -16.89 1.14 15.26
N GLN A 29 -17.94 0.77 15.98
CA GLN A 29 -17.87 0.55 17.44
C GLN A 29 -17.60 -0.90 17.83
N GLU A 30 -17.73 -1.86 16.92
CA GLU A 30 -17.90 -3.28 17.25
C GLU A 30 -16.69 -4.19 16.92
N GLY A 31 -15.58 -3.67 16.44
CA GLY A 31 -14.35 -4.47 16.27
C GLY A 31 -13.68 -4.74 17.61
N VAL A 32 -14.01 -5.86 18.28
CA VAL A 32 -13.56 -6.15 19.65
C VAL A 32 -12.04 -6.26 19.77
N ASP A 33 -11.36 -6.63 18.69
CA ASP A 33 -9.90 -6.83 18.65
C ASP A 33 -9.14 -5.77 17.83
N ASP A 34 -9.84 -4.85 17.15
CA ASP A 34 -9.21 -3.79 16.38
C ASP A 34 -8.85 -2.61 17.31
N PRO A 35 -7.56 -2.23 17.39
CA PRO A 35 -7.12 -1.07 18.16
C PRO A 35 -7.63 0.27 17.61
N TYR A 36 -8.22 0.28 16.44
CA TYR A 36 -8.66 1.47 15.74
C TYR A 36 -10.19 1.61 15.73
N HIS A 37 -10.66 2.85 15.75
CA HIS A 37 -12.05 3.24 15.66
C HIS A 37 -12.22 4.16 14.45
N LEU A 38 -12.90 3.67 13.42
CA LEU A 38 -13.15 4.40 12.17
C LEU A 38 -14.48 5.15 12.26
N LEU A 39 -14.44 6.43 11.93
CA LEU A 39 -15.58 7.29 11.71
C LEU A 39 -15.54 7.82 10.28
N TRP A 40 -16.68 7.76 9.57
CA TRP A 40 -16.75 8.19 8.19
C TRP A 40 -18.01 8.99 7.93
N TRP A 41 -17.85 10.15 7.34
CA TRP A 41 -18.94 11.01 6.92
C TRP A 41 -18.96 11.13 5.41
N GLU A 42 -20.16 11.19 4.84
CA GLU A 42 -20.42 11.51 3.43
C GLU A 42 -21.19 12.82 3.35
N HIS A 43 -20.90 13.60 2.32
CA HIS A 43 -21.69 14.78 2.00
C HIS A 43 -23.10 14.38 1.52
N LYS A 44 -24.14 15.06 2.02
CA LYS A 44 -25.57 14.67 1.78
C LYS A 44 -26.00 14.69 0.31
N ALA A 45 -25.34 15.48 -0.53
CA ALA A 45 -25.66 15.63 -1.95
C ALA A 45 -24.63 15.02 -2.89
N ASP A 46 -23.49 14.51 -2.40
CA ASP A 46 -22.40 14.02 -3.23
C ASP A 46 -21.58 13.00 -2.44
N GLU A 47 -21.86 11.74 -2.62
CA GLU A 47 -21.26 10.64 -1.84
C GLU A 47 -19.74 10.46 -2.10
N GLU A 48 -19.18 11.08 -3.14
CA GLU A 48 -17.74 11.07 -3.41
C GLU A 48 -16.97 12.03 -2.48
N ARG A 49 -17.69 13.01 -1.89
CA ARG A 49 -17.13 13.94 -0.92
C ARG A 49 -17.19 13.33 0.47
N THR A 50 -16.06 13.01 1.05
CA THR A 50 -15.99 12.26 2.31
C THR A 50 -15.05 12.90 3.33
N ILE A 51 -15.31 12.61 4.61
CA ILE A 51 -14.43 12.92 5.74
C ILE A 51 -14.22 11.63 6.51
N GLN A 52 -12.96 11.26 6.71
CA GLN A 52 -12.58 10.05 7.45
C GLN A 52 -11.75 10.42 8.67
N ILE A 53 -12.01 9.75 9.78
CA ILE A 53 -11.27 9.91 11.03
C ILE A 53 -11.03 8.53 11.63
N THR A 54 -9.78 8.25 11.94
CA THR A 54 -9.40 7.04 12.68
C THR A 54 -8.83 7.43 14.04
N LEU A 55 -9.39 6.87 15.09
CA LEU A 55 -8.93 7.08 16.46
C LEU A 55 -8.35 5.80 17.04
N ASN A 56 -7.36 5.93 17.90
CA ASN A 56 -6.93 4.82 18.75
C ASN A 56 -8.03 4.51 19.76
N ARG A 57 -8.57 3.29 19.74
CA ARG A 57 -9.71 2.87 20.57
C ARG A 57 -9.42 2.93 22.08
N HIS A 58 -8.18 2.70 22.48
CA HIS A 58 -7.77 2.70 23.89
C HIS A 58 -7.47 4.10 24.43
N THR A 59 -6.78 4.92 23.63
CA THR A 59 -6.31 6.24 24.07
C THR A 59 -7.21 7.39 23.61
N GLY A 60 -8.00 7.19 22.56
CA GLY A 60 -8.78 8.23 21.88
C GLY A 60 -7.92 9.20 21.07
N SER A 61 -6.64 8.91 20.90
CA SER A 61 -5.75 9.76 20.09
C SER A 61 -6.12 9.67 18.61
N LEU A 62 -6.03 10.78 17.90
CA LEU A 62 -6.16 10.83 16.45
C LEU A 62 -5.00 10.06 15.80
N ILE A 63 -5.33 9.13 14.91
CA ILE A 63 -4.36 8.33 14.15
C ILE A 63 -4.35 8.78 12.70
N ASP A 64 -5.53 8.97 12.13
CA ASP A 64 -5.70 9.36 10.74
C ASP A 64 -6.87 10.32 10.58
N PHE A 65 -6.72 11.27 9.66
CA PHE A 65 -7.75 12.22 9.30
C PHE A 65 -7.61 12.56 7.83
N ARG A 66 -8.69 12.46 7.07
CA ARG A 66 -8.68 12.79 5.65
C ARG A 66 -9.98 13.46 5.24
N ILE A 67 -9.86 14.49 4.41
CA ILE A 67 -10.99 15.13 3.71
C ILE A 67 -10.80 14.90 2.21
N GLU A 68 -11.69 14.13 1.60
CA GLU A 68 -11.79 13.94 0.17
C GLU A 68 -12.94 14.80 -0.36
N ASP A 69 -12.69 16.11 -0.47
CA ASP A 69 -13.67 17.09 -0.92
C ASP A 69 -12.97 18.27 -1.58
N GLU A 70 -12.64 18.12 -2.85
CA GLU A 70 -12.01 19.21 -3.62
C GLU A 70 -12.89 20.48 -3.70
N LYS A 71 -14.22 20.33 -3.59
CA LYS A 71 -15.17 21.45 -3.68
C LYS A 71 -15.32 22.24 -2.38
N ALA A 72 -14.93 21.62 -1.24
CA ALA A 72 -15.01 22.30 0.07
C ALA A 72 -13.96 23.42 0.21
N PHE A 73 -12.92 23.35 -0.59
CA PHE A 73 -11.82 24.30 -0.51
C PHE A 73 -11.87 25.23 -1.72
N SER A 74 -12.05 26.53 -1.47
CA SER A 74 -11.94 27.53 -2.53
C SER A 74 -10.56 27.41 -3.18
N SER A 75 -10.52 27.34 -4.52
CA SER A 75 -9.28 27.35 -5.27
C SER A 75 -8.52 28.64 -4.93
N SER A 76 -7.46 28.52 -4.14
CA SER A 76 -6.51 29.60 -3.95
C SER A 76 -5.59 29.59 -5.17
N GLU A 77 -5.56 30.68 -5.92
CA GLU A 77 -4.63 30.85 -7.05
C GLU A 77 -3.17 30.95 -6.58
N LYS A 78 -2.95 31.14 -5.28
CA LYS A 78 -1.62 31.34 -4.72
C LYS A 78 -1.21 30.17 -3.83
N ALA A 79 -0.08 29.55 -4.18
CA ALA A 79 0.52 28.53 -3.34
C ALA A 79 0.85 29.07 -1.95
N ILE A 80 0.61 28.25 -0.92
CA ILE A 80 0.97 28.56 0.46
C ILE A 80 2.49 28.47 0.65
N GLU A 81 3.06 29.39 1.41
CA GLU A 81 4.49 29.37 1.74
C GLU A 81 4.81 28.31 2.80
N ASP A 82 6.04 27.75 2.76
CA ASP A 82 6.48 26.67 3.65
C ASP A 82 6.33 27.00 5.13
N ASN A 83 6.71 28.22 5.52
CA ASN A 83 6.59 28.67 6.92
C ASN A 83 5.12 28.76 7.35
N GLN A 84 4.24 29.22 6.49
CA GLN A 84 2.82 29.32 6.77
C GLN A 84 2.20 27.90 6.89
N ALA A 85 2.56 26.98 6.00
CA ALA A 85 2.12 25.60 6.09
C ALA A 85 2.56 24.95 7.41
N ARG A 86 3.81 25.19 7.81
CA ARG A 86 4.35 24.71 9.08
C ARG A 86 3.61 25.27 10.30
N GLU A 87 3.25 26.56 10.29
CA GLU A 87 2.48 27.17 11.38
C GLU A 87 1.09 26.58 11.51
N ILE A 88 0.41 26.34 10.37
CA ILE A 88 -0.90 25.70 10.33
C ILE A 88 -0.80 24.28 10.88
N ALA A 89 0.16 23.48 10.40
CA ALA A 89 0.39 22.13 10.86
C ALA A 89 0.74 22.07 12.36
N ASN A 90 1.59 22.98 12.86
CA ASN A 90 1.88 23.09 14.29
C ASN A 90 0.64 23.40 15.13
N THR A 91 -0.22 24.28 14.64
CA THR A 91 -1.48 24.62 15.31
C THR A 91 -2.42 23.43 15.36
N PHE A 92 -2.50 22.67 14.27
CA PHE A 92 -3.25 21.42 14.20
C PHE A 92 -2.71 20.42 15.22
N LEU A 93 -1.41 20.10 15.20
CA LEU A 93 -0.81 19.13 16.12
C LEU A 93 -1.03 19.48 17.60
N LYS A 94 -0.93 20.76 17.98
CA LYS A 94 -1.20 21.22 19.36
C LYS A 94 -2.63 20.90 19.82
N LYS A 95 -3.58 20.83 18.91
CA LYS A 95 -4.98 20.49 19.25
C LYS A 95 -5.23 19.00 19.36
N TYR A 96 -4.54 18.19 18.54
CA TYR A 96 -4.90 16.80 18.31
C TYR A 96 -3.94 15.78 18.88
N THR A 97 -2.69 16.16 19.15
CA THR A 97 -1.69 15.29 19.76
C THR A 97 -1.35 15.76 21.16
N LYS A 98 -1.16 14.83 22.10
CA LYS A 98 -0.76 15.17 23.47
C LYS A 98 0.64 15.79 23.51
N GLU A 99 1.50 15.30 22.63
CA GLU A 99 2.90 15.68 22.55
C GLU A 99 3.09 17.05 21.87
N GLY A 100 2.11 17.46 21.04
CA GLY A 100 2.23 18.67 20.23
C GLY A 100 3.37 18.58 19.21
N SER A 101 3.65 19.68 18.51
CA SER A 101 4.73 19.73 17.51
C SER A 101 6.13 19.79 18.15
N GLU A 102 6.25 20.13 19.42
CA GLU A 102 7.52 20.30 20.13
C GLU A 102 8.24 18.97 20.36
N PHE A 103 7.51 17.86 20.29
CA PHE A 103 8.07 16.52 20.42
C PHE A 103 8.92 16.12 19.19
N TYR A 104 8.64 16.72 18.04
CA TYR A 104 9.31 16.42 16.77
C TYR A 104 10.34 17.50 16.47
N THR A 105 11.60 17.12 16.45
CA THR A 105 12.71 18.04 16.25
C THR A 105 13.15 18.16 14.80
N TYR A 106 12.83 17.15 13.99
CA TYR A 106 13.10 17.14 12.56
C TYR A 106 11.83 17.39 11.74
N VAL A 107 11.79 18.51 11.00
CA VAL A 107 10.61 18.91 10.23
C VAL A 107 11.00 19.25 8.79
N ILE A 108 10.37 18.58 7.84
CA ILE A 108 10.54 18.86 6.41
C ILE A 108 9.20 19.33 5.84
N VAL A 109 9.22 20.37 5.00
CA VAL A 109 8.08 20.80 4.19
C VAL A 109 8.38 20.49 2.73
N LYS A 110 7.48 19.74 2.08
CA LYS A 110 7.51 19.44 0.65
C LYS A 110 6.30 20.08 0.00
N GLY A 111 6.46 20.58 -1.21
CA GLY A 111 5.36 21.08 -2.02
C GLY A 111 5.19 20.23 -3.28
N ASP A 112 3.97 20.20 -3.80
CA ASP A 112 3.66 19.61 -5.10
C ASP A 112 3.39 20.68 -6.16
N LYS A 113 3.15 20.23 -7.40
CA LYS A 113 2.83 21.09 -8.54
C LYS A 113 1.47 21.81 -8.43
N HIS A 114 0.59 21.37 -7.54
CA HIS A 114 -0.73 21.92 -7.30
C HIS A 114 -0.75 22.90 -6.11
N GLY A 115 0.42 23.14 -5.50
CA GLY A 115 0.58 24.07 -4.39
C GLY A 115 0.23 23.48 -3.00
N TRP A 116 -0.04 22.18 -2.93
CA TRP A 116 -0.22 21.48 -1.66
C TRP A 116 1.09 21.40 -0.90
N LYS A 117 1.02 21.44 0.43
CA LYS A 117 2.19 21.30 1.28
C LYS A 117 2.04 20.10 2.20
N GLU A 118 3.04 19.24 2.18
CA GLU A 118 3.20 18.12 3.11
C GLU A 118 4.24 18.49 4.17
N VAL A 119 3.82 18.54 5.43
CA VAL A 119 4.69 18.84 6.57
C VAL A 119 4.95 17.53 7.30
N ASN A 120 6.17 17.02 7.18
CA ASN A 120 6.62 15.78 7.80
C ASN A 120 7.32 16.10 9.12
N TYR A 121 6.86 15.48 10.19
CA TYR A 121 7.40 15.60 11.54
C TYR A 121 8.02 14.27 11.95
N MET A 122 9.27 14.30 12.40
CA MET A 122 10.00 13.11 12.85
C MET A 122 10.81 13.41 14.12
N GLN A 123 11.11 12.37 14.89
CA GLN A 123 12.16 12.44 15.88
C GLN A 123 13.53 12.39 15.20
N GLU A 124 14.56 12.83 15.90
CA GLU A 124 15.92 12.79 15.38
C GLU A 124 16.93 12.33 16.43
N VAL A 125 18.07 11.86 15.94
CA VAL A 125 19.29 11.68 16.73
C VAL A 125 20.43 12.34 15.97
N ASN A 126 21.09 13.29 16.60
CA ASN A 126 22.20 14.07 16.02
C ASN A 126 21.89 14.67 14.63
N GLY A 127 20.69 15.21 14.43
CA GLY A 127 20.27 15.82 13.18
C GLY A 127 19.76 14.82 12.10
N TYR A 128 19.78 13.52 12.37
CA TYR A 128 19.28 12.50 11.45
C TYR A 128 17.89 12.03 11.84
N PRO A 129 16.93 12.04 10.91
CA PRO A 129 15.58 11.64 11.20
C PRO A 129 15.48 10.14 11.49
N LEU A 130 14.63 9.80 12.45
CA LEU A 130 14.27 8.42 12.74
C LEU A 130 13.04 8.04 11.92
N PRO A 131 13.14 7.11 10.96
CA PRO A 131 12.03 6.67 10.15
C PRO A 131 10.87 6.15 11.02
N ASN A 132 9.65 6.36 10.55
CA ASN A 132 8.41 5.90 11.20
C ASN A 132 8.17 6.43 12.62
N THR A 133 8.78 7.55 12.99
CA THR A 133 8.65 8.15 14.33
C THR A 133 7.94 9.48 14.29
N GLY A 134 6.79 9.59 13.69
CA GLY A 134 6.17 10.88 13.66
C GLY A 134 4.85 10.92 12.95
N CYS A 135 4.58 12.02 12.30
CA CYS A 135 3.34 12.23 11.60
C CYS A 135 3.53 13.09 10.35
N VAL A 136 2.56 13.03 9.49
CA VAL A 136 2.47 13.85 8.27
C VAL A 136 1.20 14.67 8.35
N VAL A 137 1.30 15.95 8.00
CA VAL A 137 0.15 16.87 7.90
C VAL A 137 0.14 17.45 6.49
N GLN A 138 -0.95 17.24 5.75
CA GLN A 138 -1.12 17.88 4.45
C GLN A 138 -1.96 19.15 4.59
N VAL A 139 -1.46 20.22 4.00
CA VAL A 139 -2.10 21.54 4.01
C VAL A 139 -2.45 21.92 2.58
N HIS A 140 -3.74 22.16 2.36
CA HIS A 140 -4.27 22.67 1.09
C HIS A 140 -3.83 24.11 0.86
N PRO A 141 -3.69 24.61 -0.40
CA PRO A 141 -3.36 26.01 -0.71
C PRO A 141 -4.26 27.05 -0.04
N SER A 142 -5.51 26.70 0.28
CA SER A 142 -6.44 27.56 1.06
C SER A 142 -6.08 27.72 2.53
N GLY A 143 -5.05 27.00 3.04
CA GLY A 143 -4.65 27.02 4.43
C GLY A 143 -5.40 26.04 5.35
N ASN A 144 -6.17 25.11 4.80
CA ASN A 144 -6.85 24.07 5.57
C ASN A 144 -6.00 22.80 5.65
N VAL A 145 -6.01 22.14 6.82
CA VAL A 145 -5.48 20.78 6.94
C VAL A 145 -6.48 19.82 6.33
N VAL A 146 -6.02 18.99 5.40
CA VAL A 146 -6.87 18.05 4.64
C VAL A 146 -6.51 16.60 4.86
N ASP A 147 -5.28 16.32 5.29
CA ASP A 147 -4.85 14.99 5.63
C ASP A 147 -3.90 15.05 6.85
N PHE A 148 -4.01 14.08 7.70
CA PHE A 148 -3.11 13.84 8.82
C PHE A 148 -2.94 12.34 8.99
N HIS A 149 -1.70 11.90 9.03
CA HIS A 149 -1.37 10.52 9.31
C HIS A 149 -0.33 10.43 10.41
N TYR A 150 -0.65 9.68 11.47
CA TYR A 150 0.29 9.35 12.54
C TYR A 150 0.89 7.97 12.26
N ASN A 151 2.19 7.86 12.16
CA ASN A 151 2.90 6.62 11.81
C ASN A 151 2.78 5.51 12.87
N GLY A 152 1.94 5.69 13.90
CA GLY A 152 1.48 4.65 14.81
C GLY A 152 2.53 4.08 15.76
N GLN A 153 3.77 4.43 15.59
CA GLN A 153 4.80 4.02 16.52
C GLN A 153 4.77 4.95 17.73
N LYS A 154 4.64 4.36 18.89
CA LYS A 154 4.95 5.04 20.14
C LYS A 154 6.29 5.73 19.97
N ALA A 155 6.39 6.94 20.48
CA ALA A 155 7.68 7.58 20.70
C ALA A 155 8.67 6.52 21.10
N ILE A 156 9.77 6.41 20.37
CA ILE A 156 10.80 5.44 20.71
C ILE A 156 11.23 5.77 22.13
N GLU A 157 10.84 4.94 23.11
CA GLU A 157 11.13 5.15 24.52
C GLU A 157 12.65 5.26 24.75
N LYS A 158 13.41 4.57 23.88
CA LYS A 158 14.86 4.61 23.89
C LYS A 158 15.36 4.93 22.49
N LYS A 159 15.76 6.19 22.28
CA LYS A 159 16.42 6.58 21.04
C LYS A 159 17.67 5.73 20.81
N PRO A 160 17.97 5.33 19.55
CA PRO A 160 19.21 4.65 19.24
C PRO A 160 20.40 5.50 19.66
N SER A 161 21.44 4.84 20.19
CA SER A 161 22.67 5.53 20.54
C SER A 161 23.43 5.92 19.27
N TRP A 162 24.02 7.10 19.28
CA TRP A 162 24.95 7.49 18.23
C TRP A 162 26.24 6.66 18.37
N PRO A 163 26.78 6.08 17.27
CA PRO A 163 28.05 5.36 17.34
C PRO A 163 29.21 6.29 17.69
N ASN A 164 30.18 5.78 18.44
CA ASN A 164 31.37 6.57 18.84
C ASN A 164 32.24 6.96 17.63
N GLU A 165 32.29 6.10 16.62
CA GLU A 165 33.06 6.31 15.41
C GLU A 165 32.18 6.02 14.23
N ILE A 166 32.33 6.80 13.16
CA ILE A 166 31.65 6.64 11.88
C ILE A 166 32.74 6.51 10.81
N VAL A 167 32.61 5.51 9.97
CA VAL A 167 33.51 5.30 8.83
C VAL A 167 33.40 6.48 7.86
N GLU A 168 34.55 6.97 7.40
CA GLU A 168 34.60 8.07 6.45
C GLU A 168 33.82 7.75 5.16
N GLU A 169 32.99 8.69 4.70
CA GLU A 169 32.14 8.54 3.52
C GLU A 169 32.91 8.08 2.28
N ASN A 170 34.12 8.61 2.08
CA ASN A 170 34.96 8.24 0.95
C ASN A 170 35.35 6.76 0.97
N VAL A 171 35.60 6.17 2.13
CA VAL A 171 35.90 4.74 2.29
C VAL A 171 34.69 3.90 1.90
N VAL A 172 33.48 4.33 2.33
CA VAL A 172 32.24 3.68 1.97
C VAL A 172 31.99 3.74 0.47
N LEU A 173 32.17 4.89 -0.15
CA LEU A 173 32.03 5.09 -1.60
C LEU A 173 33.02 4.24 -2.40
N GLU A 174 34.28 4.16 -2.01
CA GLU A 174 35.28 3.31 -2.69
C GLU A 174 34.91 1.82 -2.56
N ASN A 175 34.47 1.37 -1.39
CA ASN A 175 33.99 0.02 -1.18
C ASN A 175 32.75 -0.31 -2.03
N LEU A 176 31.83 0.63 -2.17
CA LEU A 176 30.64 0.48 -3.01
C LEU A 176 31.03 0.38 -4.49
N LYS A 177 31.85 1.31 -4.99
CA LYS A 177 32.34 1.30 -6.37
C LYS A 177 33.08 0.02 -6.72
N ALA A 178 33.91 -0.50 -5.80
CA ALA A 178 34.68 -1.73 -6.03
C ALA A 178 33.79 -2.98 -6.18
N ARG A 179 32.53 -2.92 -5.71
CA ARG A 179 31.57 -4.02 -5.77
C ARG A 179 30.51 -3.84 -6.84
N GLN A 180 30.42 -2.67 -7.43
CA GLN A 180 29.37 -2.35 -8.38
C GLN A 180 29.75 -2.81 -9.78
N ASP A 181 28.95 -3.69 -10.33
CA ASP A 181 29.00 -4.10 -11.73
C ASP A 181 27.90 -3.39 -12.53
N MET A 182 28.01 -3.43 -13.84
CA MET A 182 27.00 -2.90 -14.75
C MET A 182 26.41 -4.03 -15.58
N ARG A 183 25.11 -4.17 -15.53
CA ARG A 183 24.37 -5.16 -16.31
C ARG A 183 23.69 -4.50 -17.51
N LEU A 184 23.79 -5.13 -18.66
CA LEU A 184 23.09 -4.68 -19.87
C LEU A 184 21.70 -5.33 -19.91
N VAL A 185 20.64 -4.52 -19.95
CA VAL A 185 19.25 -4.98 -19.91
C VAL A 185 18.37 -4.17 -20.86
N PHE A 186 17.28 -4.78 -21.31
CA PHE A 186 16.20 -4.04 -21.95
C PHE A 186 15.20 -3.56 -20.88
N VAL A 187 14.86 -2.28 -20.91
CA VAL A 187 13.85 -1.66 -20.06
C VAL A 187 12.76 -1.07 -20.93
N ASP A 188 11.50 -1.37 -20.62
CA ASP A 188 10.37 -0.69 -21.25
C ASP A 188 10.10 0.62 -20.54
N LEU A 189 10.43 1.72 -21.17
CA LEU A 189 10.26 3.06 -20.62
C LEU A 189 8.86 3.64 -20.82
N THR A 190 7.98 2.94 -21.55
CA THR A 190 6.60 3.37 -21.77
C THR A 190 5.81 3.44 -20.44
N TYR A 191 6.02 2.45 -19.57
CA TYR A 191 5.30 2.29 -18.30
C TYR A 191 6.14 2.63 -17.06
N SER A 192 7.38 3.05 -17.26
CA SER A 192 8.26 3.37 -16.14
C SER A 192 7.73 4.54 -15.32
N SER A 193 7.60 4.34 -14.01
CA SER A 193 7.29 5.39 -13.03
C SER A 193 8.48 6.31 -12.76
N CYS A 194 9.67 5.97 -13.28
CA CYS A 194 10.87 6.77 -13.10
C CYS A 194 10.74 8.11 -13.83
N GLY A 195 11.19 9.19 -13.18
CA GLY A 195 11.18 10.54 -13.72
C GLY A 195 12.30 10.77 -14.73
N TYR A 196 12.14 10.29 -15.97
CA TYR A 196 13.05 10.69 -17.06
C TYR A 196 12.75 12.11 -17.51
N GLU A 197 13.78 12.88 -17.82
CA GLU A 197 13.64 14.30 -18.23
C GLU A 197 12.79 14.47 -19.50
N ASN A 198 12.81 13.50 -20.43
CA ASN A 198 12.10 13.57 -21.72
C ASN A 198 11.10 12.42 -21.88
N ARG A 199 10.14 12.28 -20.97
CA ARG A 199 9.14 11.18 -20.95
C ARG A 199 8.38 10.99 -22.27
N GLU A 200 8.12 12.07 -23.03
CA GLU A 200 7.36 11.97 -24.27
C GLU A 200 8.18 11.50 -25.47
N GLU A 201 9.51 11.67 -25.38
CA GLU A 201 10.44 11.30 -26.47
C GLU A 201 11.00 9.88 -26.29
N VAL A 202 10.96 9.36 -25.05
CA VAL A 202 11.57 8.07 -24.70
C VAL A 202 10.47 7.07 -24.37
N LYS A 203 10.03 6.33 -25.39
CA LYS A 203 9.00 5.27 -25.23
C LYS A 203 9.52 3.94 -25.80
N GLY A 204 8.98 2.83 -25.27
CA GLY A 204 9.30 1.49 -25.72
C GLY A 204 10.54 0.89 -25.07
N TYR A 205 11.08 -0.14 -25.69
CA TYR A 205 12.20 -0.90 -25.17
C TYR A 205 13.53 -0.22 -25.50
N HIS A 206 14.32 0.04 -24.47
CA HIS A 206 15.66 0.61 -24.59
C HIS A 206 16.68 -0.32 -23.94
N LEU A 207 17.82 -0.52 -24.63
CA LEU A 207 18.96 -1.23 -24.07
C LEU A 207 19.75 -0.27 -23.19
N VAL A 208 19.81 -0.56 -21.89
CA VAL A 208 20.44 0.31 -20.88
C VAL A 208 21.42 -0.47 -20.01
N TYR A 209 22.37 0.25 -19.42
CA TYR A 209 23.18 -0.29 -18.34
C TYR A 209 22.50 -0.01 -17.00
N GLU A 210 22.23 -1.05 -16.24
CA GLU A 210 21.78 -0.95 -14.85
C GLU A 210 22.93 -1.28 -13.90
N PRO A 211 23.10 -0.52 -12.81
CA PRO A 211 24.06 -0.89 -11.77
C PRO A 211 23.59 -2.15 -11.03
N GLU A 212 24.53 -3.03 -10.75
CA GLU A 212 24.31 -4.22 -9.92
C GLU A 212 25.35 -4.25 -8.79
N PRO A 213 24.95 -4.09 -7.52
CA PRO A 213 23.59 -3.96 -6.99
C PRO A 213 22.95 -2.59 -7.29
N SER A 214 21.64 -2.57 -7.45
CA SER A 214 20.88 -1.33 -7.63
C SER A 214 20.76 -0.49 -6.36
N HIS A 215 21.02 -1.09 -5.21
CA HIS A 215 20.96 -0.45 -3.87
C HIS A 215 21.92 -1.14 -2.90
N ALA A 216 22.35 -0.40 -1.89
CA ALA A 216 23.17 -0.91 -0.81
C ALA A 216 22.75 -0.27 0.53
N CYS A 217 22.95 -0.99 1.62
CA CYS A 217 22.76 -0.48 2.98
C CYS A 217 24.02 -0.73 3.79
N ILE A 218 24.84 0.30 3.95
CA ILE A 218 26.14 0.19 4.60
C ILE A 218 26.03 0.63 6.06
N ASP A 219 26.43 -0.22 6.98
CA ASP A 219 26.52 0.13 8.39
C ASP A 219 27.58 1.23 8.59
N ALA A 220 27.14 2.36 9.11
CA ALA A 220 27.99 3.54 9.24
C ALA A 220 29.13 3.36 10.27
N SER A 221 29.02 2.44 11.21
CA SER A 221 30.04 2.20 12.23
C SER A 221 31.10 1.19 11.78
N THR A 222 30.75 0.26 10.92
CA THR A 222 31.65 -0.82 10.51
C THR A 222 32.09 -0.74 9.04
N GLY A 223 31.38 0.04 8.21
CA GLY A 223 31.58 0.08 6.75
C GLY A 223 31.14 -1.21 6.03
N LYS A 224 30.47 -2.13 6.74
CA LYS A 224 29.99 -3.39 6.17
C LYS A 224 28.62 -3.20 5.56
N ASP A 225 28.40 -3.90 4.46
CA ASP A 225 27.08 -4.00 3.87
C ASP A 225 26.17 -4.89 4.72
N LEU A 226 25.00 -4.39 5.03
CA LEU A 226 23.97 -5.09 5.81
C LEU A 226 23.16 -6.07 4.96
N TYR A 227 23.19 -5.91 3.64
CA TYR A 227 22.61 -6.88 2.73
C TYR A 227 23.65 -7.96 2.40
N GLY A 228 23.24 -9.22 2.38
CA GLY A 228 24.10 -10.32 1.93
C GLY A 228 24.28 -10.35 0.41
N PRO A 229 25.30 -11.08 -0.09
CA PRO A 229 25.55 -11.22 -1.53
C PRO A 229 24.34 -11.74 -2.31
N GLU A 230 23.48 -12.49 -1.67
CA GLU A 230 22.23 -13.02 -2.23
C GLU A 230 21.23 -11.93 -2.61
N HIS A 231 21.33 -10.73 -2.03
CA HIS A 231 20.48 -9.58 -2.38
C HIS A 231 20.98 -8.80 -3.59
N TYR A 232 22.22 -9.04 -4.01
CA TYR A 232 22.86 -8.27 -5.06
C TYR A 232 23.04 -9.04 -6.35
N LYS A 233 23.30 -10.33 -6.23
CA LYS A 233 23.52 -11.17 -7.41
C LYS A 233 22.19 -11.74 -7.86
N LEU A 234 21.75 -11.29 -9.01
CA LEU A 234 20.71 -12.02 -9.68
C LEU A 234 21.21 -13.45 -9.90
N PRO A 235 20.47 -14.45 -9.42
CA PRO A 235 20.89 -15.81 -9.63
C PRO A 235 20.99 -16.11 -11.12
N PRO A 236 21.90 -17.01 -11.54
CA PRO A 236 22.03 -17.35 -12.94
C PRO A 236 20.69 -17.84 -13.48
N THR A 237 20.34 -17.37 -14.67
CA THR A 237 19.13 -17.84 -15.33
C THR A 237 19.29 -19.30 -15.73
N VAL A 238 18.33 -20.13 -15.36
CA VAL A 238 18.24 -21.53 -15.78
C VAL A 238 17.19 -21.63 -16.88
N VAL A 239 17.55 -22.27 -17.98
CA VAL A 239 16.59 -22.58 -19.05
C VAL A 239 15.58 -23.59 -18.50
N VAL A 240 14.31 -23.28 -18.63
CA VAL A 240 13.23 -24.19 -18.26
C VAL A 240 13.14 -25.31 -19.32
N GLU A 241 13.03 -26.54 -18.88
CA GLU A 241 12.74 -27.62 -19.81
C GLU A 241 11.33 -27.44 -20.37
N LYS A 242 11.21 -27.59 -21.71
CA LYS A 242 9.91 -27.50 -22.37
C LYS A 242 8.99 -28.57 -21.82
N ILE A 243 7.81 -28.16 -21.35
CA ILE A 243 6.73 -29.09 -21.02
C ILE A 243 6.03 -29.47 -22.32
N GLU A 244 5.99 -30.79 -22.62
CA GLU A 244 5.27 -31.28 -23.80
C GLU A 244 3.77 -31.01 -23.64
N GLU A 245 3.21 -30.35 -24.64
CA GLU A 245 1.82 -29.96 -24.91
C GLU A 245 0.82 -30.13 -23.74
N GLY A 246 0.65 -29.06 -22.98
CA GLY A 246 -0.53 -28.86 -22.13
C GLY A 246 -1.73 -28.51 -23.01
N ASN A 247 -2.85 -29.20 -22.87
CA ASN A 247 -4.08 -28.73 -23.45
C ASN A 247 -4.46 -27.42 -22.77
N ARG A 248 -4.66 -26.37 -23.56
CA ARG A 248 -5.12 -25.08 -23.04
C ARG A 248 -6.45 -25.27 -22.29
N GLN A 249 -6.51 -24.77 -21.09
CA GLN A 249 -7.69 -24.80 -20.26
C GLN A 249 -8.24 -23.36 -20.09
N ASP A 250 -9.40 -23.11 -20.66
CA ASP A 250 -10.03 -21.79 -20.63
C ASP A 250 -10.98 -21.61 -19.42
N ASP A 251 -11.41 -22.71 -18.79
CA ASP A 251 -12.24 -22.65 -17.57
C ASP A 251 -11.37 -22.72 -16.31
N ILE A 252 -11.37 -21.63 -15.55
CA ILE A 252 -10.61 -21.52 -14.32
C ILE A 252 -10.99 -22.59 -13.27
N PHE A 253 -12.23 -23.01 -13.23
CA PHE A 253 -12.67 -24.03 -12.28
C PHE A 253 -12.08 -25.38 -12.61
N GLU A 254 -11.97 -25.72 -13.90
CA GLU A 254 -11.29 -26.92 -14.38
C GLU A 254 -9.77 -26.80 -14.18
N LEU A 255 -9.18 -25.63 -14.42
CA LEU A 255 -7.75 -25.37 -14.25
C LEU A 255 -7.25 -25.66 -12.82
N PHE A 256 -8.10 -25.41 -11.81
CA PHE A 256 -7.77 -25.63 -10.40
C PHE A 256 -8.49 -26.84 -9.79
N ASP A 257 -9.17 -27.65 -10.59
CA ASP A 257 -9.98 -28.78 -10.13
C ASP A 257 -10.99 -28.35 -9.04
N TRP A 258 -11.63 -27.20 -9.26
CA TRP A 258 -12.63 -26.67 -8.34
C TRP A 258 -14.04 -26.99 -8.80
N ASP A 259 -14.87 -27.46 -7.88
CA ASP A 259 -16.28 -27.61 -8.15
C ASP A 259 -16.95 -26.24 -8.37
N LYS A 260 -17.22 -25.92 -9.62
CA LYS A 260 -17.87 -24.66 -10.04
C LYS A 260 -19.20 -24.40 -9.32
N GLU A 261 -19.93 -25.47 -9.01
CA GLU A 261 -21.20 -25.34 -8.29
C GLU A 261 -21.04 -24.92 -6.84
N SER A 262 -19.84 -25.08 -6.26
CA SER A 262 -19.52 -24.62 -4.91
C SER A 262 -19.28 -23.13 -4.81
N PHE A 263 -19.09 -22.44 -5.95
CA PHE A 263 -18.79 -21.00 -5.97
C PHE A 263 -20.01 -20.18 -6.39
N ALA A 264 -20.08 -18.96 -5.90
CA ALA A 264 -21.01 -17.93 -6.34
C ALA A 264 -20.23 -16.72 -6.89
N LYS A 265 -20.61 -16.24 -8.07
CA LYS A 265 -20.12 -14.97 -8.59
C LYS A 265 -20.72 -13.84 -7.78
N VAL A 266 -19.89 -13.00 -7.17
CA VAL A 266 -20.31 -11.92 -6.26
C VAL A 266 -20.10 -10.53 -6.86
N ASP A 267 -19.26 -10.42 -7.88
CA ASP A 267 -18.97 -9.17 -8.55
C ASP A 267 -18.50 -9.41 -9.98
N GLU A 268 -18.79 -8.48 -10.88
CA GLU A 268 -18.27 -8.43 -12.23
C GLU A 268 -18.08 -6.97 -12.64
N THR A 269 -16.88 -6.64 -13.05
CA THR A 269 -16.55 -5.32 -13.58
C THR A 269 -15.94 -5.48 -14.97
N GLU A 270 -16.27 -4.59 -15.86
CA GLU A 270 -15.84 -4.60 -17.25
C GLU A 270 -15.25 -3.24 -17.62
N ASN A 271 -14.10 -3.25 -18.27
CA ASN A 271 -13.52 -2.09 -18.92
C ASN A 271 -13.36 -2.34 -20.44
N ASP A 272 -12.68 -1.46 -21.16
CA ASP A 272 -12.54 -1.57 -22.62
C ASP A 272 -11.85 -2.87 -23.06
N ASN A 273 -10.93 -3.40 -22.29
CA ASN A 273 -10.07 -4.52 -22.67
C ASN A 273 -10.31 -5.79 -21.86
N GLU A 274 -10.84 -5.68 -20.64
CA GLU A 274 -10.85 -6.78 -19.67
C GLU A 274 -12.21 -6.93 -18.97
N ILE A 275 -12.53 -8.17 -18.61
CA ILE A 275 -13.60 -8.52 -17.68
C ILE A 275 -12.96 -9.07 -16.42
N ARG A 276 -13.30 -8.49 -15.28
CA ARG A 276 -12.88 -8.98 -13.96
C ARG A 276 -14.07 -9.54 -13.21
N MET A 277 -13.98 -10.81 -12.85
CA MET A 277 -15.00 -11.53 -12.10
C MET A 277 -14.49 -11.91 -10.72
N LYS A 278 -15.35 -11.85 -9.71
CA LYS A 278 -15.05 -12.28 -8.35
C LYS A 278 -15.98 -13.38 -7.89
N PHE A 279 -15.41 -14.40 -7.30
CA PHE A 279 -16.11 -15.61 -6.85
C PHE A 279 -15.80 -15.87 -5.37
N VAL A 280 -16.77 -16.41 -4.64
CA VAL A 280 -16.66 -16.78 -3.23
C VAL A 280 -17.36 -18.12 -3.03
N LEU A 281 -16.86 -18.94 -2.11
CA LEU A 281 -17.54 -20.20 -1.74
C LEU A 281 -18.95 -19.92 -1.19
N LYS A 282 -19.94 -20.64 -1.67
CA LYS A 282 -21.34 -20.53 -1.23
C LYS A 282 -21.49 -20.76 0.29
N GLU A 283 -20.73 -21.68 0.83
CA GLU A 283 -20.68 -21.92 2.28
C GLU A 283 -20.25 -20.67 3.07
N GLU A 284 -19.26 -19.96 2.55
CA GLU A 284 -18.76 -18.75 3.22
C GLU A 284 -19.79 -17.64 3.19
N LEU A 285 -20.47 -17.46 2.04
CA LEU A 285 -21.57 -16.51 1.94
C LEU A 285 -22.69 -16.80 2.95
N GLN A 286 -22.94 -18.08 3.22
CA GLN A 286 -23.95 -18.48 4.19
C GLN A 286 -23.48 -18.22 5.63
N LYS A 287 -22.25 -18.59 5.97
CA LYS A 287 -21.65 -18.31 7.29
C LYS A 287 -21.64 -16.80 7.59
N GLN A 288 -21.24 -15.99 6.63
CA GLN A 288 -21.21 -14.54 6.81
C GLN A 288 -22.60 -13.92 7.05
N LYS A 289 -23.66 -14.48 6.44
CA LYS A 289 -25.03 -14.06 6.73
C LYS A 289 -25.45 -14.41 8.15
N GLU A 290 -24.97 -15.53 8.67
CA GLU A 290 -25.30 -16.01 10.02
C GLU A 290 -24.48 -15.27 11.11
N GLU A 291 -23.22 -14.90 10.82
CA GLU A 291 -22.29 -14.29 11.80
C GLU A 291 -22.51 -12.78 12.03
N LYS A 292 -23.49 -12.15 11.38
CA LYS A 292 -23.77 -10.70 11.48
C LYS A 292 -22.50 -9.83 11.39
N ASN A 293 -21.63 -10.15 10.42
CA ASN A 293 -20.42 -9.37 10.20
C ASN A 293 -20.78 -7.88 10.05
N PRO A 294 -20.29 -6.98 10.91
CA PRO A 294 -20.64 -5.56 10.88
C PRO A 294 -20.30 -4.89 9.55
N TYR A 295 -19.23 -5.34 8.86
CA TYR A 295 -18.88 -4.86 7.53
C TYR A 295 -19.90 -5.24 6.46
N LEU A 296 -20.61 -6.37 6.62
CA LEU A 296 -21.67 -6.80 5.71
C LEU A 296 -23.00 -6.14 5.96
N MET A 297 -23.23 -5.68 7.17
CA MET A 297 -24.50 -5.01 7.56
C MET A 297 -24.51 -3.53 7.16
N ASN A 298 -23.36 -2.94 6.91
CA ASN A 298 -23.24 -1.55 6.53
C ASN A 298 -23.19 -1.43 5.00
N GLU A 299 -24.18 -0.77 4.40
CA GLU A 299 -24.28 -0.54 2.95
C GLU A 299 -23.07 0.22 2.40
N PHE A 300 -22.45 1.07 3.20
CA PHE A 300 -21.24 1.79 2.83
C PHE A 300 -20.06 0.84 2.58
N PHE A 301 -19.76 -0.07 3.51
CA PHE A 301 -18.67 -1.05 3.31
C PHE A 301 -18.95 -1.99 2.13
N LYS A 302 -20.22 -2.34 1.91
CA LYS A 302 -20.61 -3.11 0.73
C LYS A 302 -20.29 -2.39 -0.57
N LYS A 303 -20.45 -1.09 -0.60
CA LYS A 303 -20.25 -0.26 -1.79
C LYS A 303 -18.78 0.08 -2.03
N HIS A 304 -18.08 0.57 -1.00
CA HIS A 304 -16.75 1.17 -1.14
C HIS A 304 -15.58 0.22 -0.88
N LEU A 305 -15.80 -0.85 -0.10
CA LEU A 305 -14.77 -1.82 0.25
C LEU A 305 -15.22 -3.27 -0.02
N PRO A 306 -15.67 -3.58 -1.24
CA PRO A 306 -16.21 -4.91 -1.54
C PRO A 306 -15.19 -6.04 -1.35
N MET A 307 -13.89 -5.72 -1.34
CA MET A 307 -12.81 -6.69 -1.12
C MET A 307 -12.71 -7.16 0.34
N LEU A 308 -13.08 -6.31 1.33
CA LEU A 308 -13.08 -6.67 2.75
C LEU A 308 -14.24 -7.58 3.15
N LYS A 309 -15.17 -7.81 2.24
CA LYS A 309 -16.34 -8.65 2.46
C LYS A 309 -16.04 -10.12 2.67
N TYR A 310 -14.95 -10.61 2.10
CA TYR A 310 -14.76 -12.06 1.93
C TYR A 310 -13.33 -12.46 2.33
N ASN A 311 -13.24 -13.42 3.22
CA ASN A 311 -11.96 -13.98 3.65
C ASN A 311 -11.34 -14.90 2.58
N ASN A 312 -12.20 -15.51 1.73
CA ASN A 312 -11.79 -16.36 0.63
C ASN A 312 -12.40 -15.85 -0.68
N LEU A 313 -11.63 -15.02 -1.37
CA LEU A 313 -12.03 -14.41 -2.63
C LEU A 313 -11.16 -14.92 -3.77
N VAL A 314 -11.78 -15.32 -4.85
CA VAL A 314 -11.12 -15.61 -6.12
C VAL A 314 -11.46 -14.49 -7.11
N SER A 315 -10.45 -13.77 -7.57
CA SER A 315 -10.59 -12.77 -8.63
C SER A 315 -9.92 -13.26 -9.89
N VAL A 316 -10.65 -13.20 -11.00
CA VAL A 316 -10.24 -13.65 -12.33
C VAL A 316 -10.35 -12.48 -13.28
N THR A 317 -9.33 -12.23 -14.08
CA THR A 317 -9.34 -11.23 -15.14
C THR A 317 -9.14 -11.92 -16.48
N ILE A 318 -9.99 -11.62 -17.44
CA ILE A 318 -9.99 -12.20 -18.79
C ILE A 318 -9.92 -11.07 -19.83
N ASP A 319 -9.06 -11.23 -20.83
CA ASP A 319 -9.01 -10.35 -21.98
C ASP A 319 -10.27 -10.55 -22.85
N LYS A 320 -10.94 -9.46 -23.23
CA LYS A 320 -12.19 -9.49 -23.98
C LYS A 320 -12.04 -9.92 -25.44
N LEU A 321 -10.90 -9.67 -26.03
CA LEU A 321 -10.65 -9.97 -27.44
C LEU A 321 -10.21 -11.41 -27.62
N THR A 322 -9.33 -11.90 -26.77
CA THR A 322 -8.73 -13.23 -26.88
C THR A 322 -9.44 -14.27 -26.02
N ASN A 323 -10.24 -13.81 -25.04
CA ASN A 323 -10.85 -14.65 -23.99
C ASN A 323 -9.80 -15.39 -23.15
N GLU A 324 -8.60 -14.84 -23.06
CA GLU A 324 -7.49 -15.41 -22.32
C GLU A 324 -7.46 -14.93 -20.88
N LEU A 325 -7.03 -15.80 -19.97
CA LEU A 325 -6.79 -15.46 -18.59
C LEU A 325 -5.58 -14.52 -18.50
N THR A 326 -5.80 -13.26 -18.08
CA THR A 326 -4.73 -12.25 -17.90
C THR A 326 -4.37 -12.01 -16.45
N GLY A 327 -5.23 -12.44 -15.52
CA GLY A 327 -4.97 -12.27 -14.10
C GLY A 327 -5.76 -13.23 -13.23
N PHE A 328 -5.11 -13.68 -12.16
CA PHE A 328 -5.71 -14.53 -11.16
C PHE A 328 -5.17 -14.19 -9.77
N ILE A 329 -6.07 -13.98 -8.82
CA ILE A 329 -5.74 -13.76 -7.41
C ILE A 329 -6.67 -14.61 -6.57
N LYS A 330 -6.12 -15.47 -5.72
CA LYS A 330 -6.83 -16.16 -4.66
C LYS A 330 -6.41 -15.58 -3.32
N LEU A 331 -7.34 -14.93 -2.64
CA LEU A 331 -7.17 -14.53 -1.25
C LEU A 331 -7.75 -15.65 -0.39
N THR A 332 -6.96 -16.21 0.49
CA THR A 332 -7.40 -17.24 1.44
C THR A 332 -7.01 -16.84 2.85
N ASP A 333 -7.91 -17.10 3.79
CA ASP A 333 -7.62 -16.97 5.23
C ASP A 333 -7.05 -18.31 5.78
N ASP A 334 -6.23 -18.98 4.96
CA ASP A 334 -5.61 -20.26 5.33
C ASP A 334 -4.61 -20.04 6.46
N LYS A 335 -5.10 -20.12 7.69
CA LYS A 335 -4.29 -20.03 8.92
C LYS A 335 -3.39 -21.26 9.12
N GLU A 336 -3.61 -22.34 8.38
CA GLU A 336 -2.83 -23.56 8.47
C GLU A 336 -2.21 -23.93 7.13
N VAL A 337 -0.92 -23.66 6.99
CA VAL A 337 -0.11 -24.28 5.94
C VAL A 337 0.07 -25.75 6.34
N LYS A 338 -0.75 -26.63 5.76
CA LYS A 338 -0.74 -28.07 6.09
C LYS A 338 0.53 -28.77 5.62
N GLN A 339 1.17 -28.27 4.58
CA GLN A 339 2.38 -28.87 4.02
C GLN A 339 3.20 -27.82 3.26
N ILE A 340 4.48 -27.74 3.56
CA ILE A 340 5.44 -26.99 2.75
C ILE A 340 5.94 -27.93 1.66
N LEU A 341 5.66 -27.60 0.41
CA LEU A 341 6.15 -28.36 -0.74
C LEU A 341 7.64 -28.06 -0.98
N PRO A 342 8.44 -29.07 -1.40
CA PRO A 342 9.78 -28.82 -1.91
C PRO A 342 9.76 -27.82 -3.08
N ARG A 343 10.84 -27.07 -3.21
CA ARG A 343 10.96 -26.02 -4.26
C ARG A 343 10.73 -26.57 -5.67
N GLU A 344 11.32 -27.72 -5.96
CA GLU A 344 11.21 -28.38 -7.25
C GLU A 344 9.76 -28.75 -7.59
N GLU A 345 9.01 -29.22 -6.58
CA GLU A 345 7.59 -29.54 -6.76
C GLU A 345 6.74 -28.28 -6.97
N CYS A 346 7.03 -27.21 -6.22
CA CYS A 346 6.38 -25.89 -6.43
C CYS A 346 6.65 -25.37 -7.85
N LEU A 347 7.89 -25.49 -8.31
CA LEU A 347 8.29 -25.07 -9.64
C LEU A 347 7.56 -25.87 -10.72
N GLN A 348 7.55 -27.20 -10.62
CA GLN A 348 6.85 -28.04 -11.59
C GLN A 348 5.35 -27.71 -11.67
N LYS A 349 4.69 -27.52 -10.53
CA LYS A 349 3.28 -27.11 -10.50
C LYS A 349 3.06 -25.73 -11.13
N ALA A 350 3.94 -24.77 -10.87
CA ALA A 350 3.85 -23.44 -11.47
C ALA A 350 4.04 -23.49 -12.99
N LEU A 351 5.01 -24.27 -13.49
CA LEU A 351 5.23 -24.41 -14.92
C LEU A 351 4.07 -25.14 -15.62
N GLN A 352 3.54 -26.18 -15.02
CA GLN A 352 2.35 -26.89 -15.53
C GLN A 352 1.15 -25.94 -15.61
N PHE A 353 0.92 -25.14 -14.58
CA PHE A 353 -0.14 -24.13 -14.58
C PHE A 353 0.07 -23.12 -15.72
N LEU A 354 1.28 -22.56 -15.85
CA LEU A 354 1.59 -21.59 -16.90
C LEU A 354 1.36 -22.17 -18.30
N GLU A 355 1.77 -23.42 -18.55
CA GLU A 355 1.59 -24.07 -19.84
C GLU A 355 0.12 -24.34 -20.18
N GLN A 356 -0.73 -24.56 -19.18
CA GLN A 356 -2.18 -24.70 -19.37
C GLN A 356 -2.86 -23.36 -19.70
N VAL A 357 -2.36 -22.24 -19.11
CA VAL A 357 -2.93 -20.91 -19.34
C VAL A 357 -2.40 -20.28 -20.62
N ILE A 358 -1.11 -20.43 -20.88
CA ILE A 358 -0.41 -19.87 -22.04
C ILE A 358 0.39 -21.00 -22.69
N PRO A 359 -0.20 -21.69 -23.67
CA PRO A 359 0.48 -22.80 -24.35
C PRO A 359 1.83 -22.39 -24.93
N ASP A 360 2.79 -23.28 -24.87
CA ASP A 360 4.17 -23.08 -25.32
C ASP A 360 4.99 -22.02 -24.53
N ILE A 361 4.45 -21.49 -23.44
CA ILE A 361 5.15 -20.43 -22.66
C ILE A 361 6.51 -20.92 -22.12
N THR A 362 6.62 -22.20 -21.76
CA THR A 362 7.83 -22.76 -21.15
C THR A 362 9.03 -22.73 -22.10
N GLN A 363 8.83 -22.69 -23.42
CA GLN A 363 9.92 -22.55 -24.39
C GLN A 363 10.59 -21.16 -24.35
N TYR A 364 9.89 -20.13 -23.81
CA TYR A 364 10.39 -18.76 -23.70
C TYR A 364 10.85 -18.41 -22.29
N LEU A 365 10.49 -19.23 -21.29
CA LEU A 365 10.81 -18.95 -19.90
C LEU A 365 12.28 -19.22 -19.57
N ARG A 366 12.84 -18.34 -18.80
CA ARG A 366 14.09 -18.55 -18.07
C ARG A 366 13.82 -18.29 -16.60
N LEU A 367 14.12 -19.25 -15.76
CA LEU A 367 14.00 -19.07 -14.33
C LEU A 367 15.23 -18.36 -13.80
N TRP A 368 14.99 -17.40 -12.97
CA TRP A 368 16.02 -16.82 -12.16
C TRP A 368 16.17 -17.72 -10.92
N GLY A 369 17.32 -18.42 -10.86
CA GLY A 369 17.59 -19.30 -9.76
C GLY A 369 17.87 -18.51 -8.49
N GLY A 370 16.85 -18.23 -7.67
CA GLY A 370 17.06 -17.83 -6.28
C GLY A 370 17.45 -19.05 -5.46
N THR A 371 18.47 -18.96 -4.62
CA THR A 371 18.86 -19.96 -3.63
C THR A 371 17.83 -20.03 -2.52
#